data_8bd86938ba4b578bde3068c10770dffd
#
_entry.id   8bd86938ba4b578bde3068c10770dffd
#
_cell.length_a   1.000
_cell.length_b   1.000
_cell.length_c   1.000
_cell.angle_alpha   90.00
_cell.angle_beta   90.00
_cell.angle_gamma   90.00
#
_symmetry.space_group_name_H-M   'P 1'
#
loop_
_entity.id
_entity.type
_entity.pdbx_description
1 polymer ?
#
loop_
_entity_poly.entity_id
_entity_poly.type
_entity_poly.pdbx_seq_one_letter_code
_entity_poly.pdbx_strand_id
1 'polypeptide(L)'
;GIAAQSVGLSQAAYNEGLAYAKERKQFGKAIIDFPAVYDMLSIMKAKLDAGRALLYQTSRYVDIYKALDDIARERKLTPEERQEQKVYAKLADSFTPLSKGMNSEYANQNAYDCIQIHGGSGFMMEYACQRIYRDARITSIYEGTTQLQTVAAIRYVTNGSYIATLRNYEAIPCSEDMQPLMDRVKEMANKFDACTNAVKEAQNQELLDFVARRLYEMAAVCIMSHLLIQDATKAPELFAKSAHVYVNYAEAEIEKHFNFIRKFKADDLADYRL
;
A
#
# COMPACT_ATOMS: atom_id res chain seq x y z
N GLY A 1 4.48 11.14 -9.76
CA GLY A 1 5.16 10.47 -10.89
C GLY A 1 5.22 8.97 -10.69
N ILE A 2 6.22 8.44 -9.96
CA ILE A 2 6.50 6.98 -9.91
C ILE A 2 5.35 6.12 -9.37
N ALA A 3 4.61 6.60 -8.38
CA ALA A 3 3.43 5.87 -7.87
C ALA A 3 2.36 5.68 -8.97
N ALA A 4 2.11 6.70 -9.79
CA ALA A 4 1.17 6.61 -10.91
C ALA A 4 1.66 5.64 -11.99
N GLN A 5 2.95 5.68 -12.32
CA GLN A 5 3.59 4.73 -13.23
C GLN A 5 3.45 3.29 -12.72
N SER A 6 3.68 3.07 -11.43
CA SER A 6 3.56 1.76 -10.79
C SER A 6 2.14 1.23 -10.81
N VAL A 7 1.13 2.08 -10.56
CA VAL A 7 -0.29 1.71 -10.70
C VAL A 7 -0.60 1.33 -12.16
N GLY A 8 -0.05 2.06 -13.15
CA GLY A 8 -0.19 1.71 -14.57
C GLY A 8 0.42 0.35 -14.91
N LEU A 9 1.62 0.04 -14.40
CA LEU A 9 2.26 -1.27 -14.57
C LEU A 9 1.46 -2.40 -13.89
N SER A 10 0.96 -2.17 -12.67
CA SER A 10 0.06 -3.11 -11.99
C SER A 10 -1.20 -3.39 -12.79
N GLN A 11 -1.81 -2.35 -13.38
CA GLN A 11 -3.00 -2.49 -14.22
C GLN A 11 -2.69 -3.30 -15.48
N ALA A 12 -1.58 -3.01 -16.15
CA ALA A 12 -1.15 -3.76 -17.33
C ALA A 12 -0.92 -5.23 -16.99
N ALA A 13 -0.19 -5.52 -15.91
CA ALA A 13 0.06 -6.89 -15.45
C ALA A 13 -1.26 -7.65 -15.14
N TYR A 14 -2.19 -6.99 -14.45
CA TYR A 14 -3.50 -7.59 -14.16
C TYR A 14 -4.30 -7.89 -15.44
N ASN A 15 -4.34 -6.94 -16.37
CA ASN A 15 -5.07 -7.11 -17.63
C ASN A 15 -4.53 -8.29 -18.46
N GLU A 16 -3.19 -8.37 -18.62
CA GLU A 16 -2.53 -9.48 -19.33
C GLU A 16 -2.79 -10.83 -18.64
N GLY A 17 -2.60 -10.90 -17.33
CA GLY A 17 -2.86 -12.12 -16.55
C GLY A 17 -4.31 -12.58 -16.62
N LEU A 18 -5.26 -11.64 -16.51
CA LEU A 18 -6.69 -11.93 -16.59
C LEU A 18 -7.10 -12.43 -18.00
N ALA A 19 -6.62 -11.76 -19.06
CA ALA A 19 -6.91 -12.15 -20.44
C ALA A 19 -6.39 -13.56 -20.73
N TYR A 20 -5.14 -13.82 -20.40
CA TYR A 20 -4.54 -15.14 -20.58
C TYR A 20 -5.26 -16.23 -19.77
N ALA A 21 -5.62 -15.97 -18.52
CA ALA A 21 -6.31 -16.94 -17.67
C ALA A 21 -7.70 -17.34 -18.17
N LYS A 22 -8.40 -16.41 -18.86
CA LYS A 22 -9.70 -16.68 -19.49
C LYS A 22 -9.58 -17.51 -20.78
N GLU A 23 -8.52 -17.30 -21.53
CA GLU A 23 -8.32 -17.94 -22.84
C GLU A 23 -7.67 -19.33 -22.71
N ARG A 24 -6.63 -19.44 -21.86
CA ARG A 24 -5.85 -20.67 -21.71
C ARG A 24 -6.66 -21.77 -21.04
N LYS A 25 -6.68 -22.93 -21.67
CA LYS A 25 -7.35 -24.14 -21.14
C LYS A 25 -6.33 -25.19 -20.74
N GLN A 26 -6.55 -25.81 -19.58
CA GLN A 26 -5.85 -27.00 -19.09
C GLN A 26 -6.85 -27.89 -18.33
N PHE A 27 -6.64 -29.20 -18.38
CA PHE A 27 -7.49 -30.18 -17.70
C PHE A 27 -8.99 -29.99 -17.98
N GLY A 28 -9.34 -29.61 -19.23
CA GLY A 28 -10.71 -29.51 -19.70
C GLY A 28 -11.44 -28.18 -19.39
N LYS A 29 -10.81 -27.22 -18.73
CA LYS A 29 -11.42 -25.90 -18.39
C LYS A 29 -10.43 -24.74 -18.54
N ALA A 30 -10.96 -23.51 -18.57
CA ALA A 30 -10.13 -22.30 -18.52
C ALA A 30 -9.33 -22.25 -17.20
N ILE A 31 -8.08 -21.77 -17.25
CA ILE A 31 -7.26 -21.78 -16.04
C ILE A 31 -7.76 -20.79 -14.98
N ILE A 32 -8.54 -19.78 -15.34
CA ILE A 32 -9.19 -18.88 -14.39
C ILE A 32 -10.12 -19.61 -13.41
N ASP A 33 -10.62 -20.79 -13.77
CA ASP A 33 -11.52 -21.59 -12.92
C ASP A 33 -10.77 -22.45 -11.87
N PHE A 34 -9.44 -22.35 -11.83
CA PHE A 34 -8.65 -23.00 -10.79
C PHE A 34 -8.44 -22.08 -9.60
N PRO A 35 -8.70 -22.56 -8.34
CA PRO A 35 -8.56 -21.76 -7.13
C PRO A 35 -7.22 -21.04 -7.02
N ALA A 36 -6.12 -21.70 -7.31
CA ALA A 36 -4.79 -21.08 -7.25
C ALA A 36 -4.59 -19.93 -8.25
N VAL A 37 -5.30 -19.95 -9.40
CA VAL A 37 -5.21 -18.89 -10.41
C VAL A 37 -6.12 -17.71 -10.05
N TYR A 38 -7.37 -17.96 -9.67
CA TYR A 38 -8.25 -16.85 -9.29
C TYR A 38 -7.84 -16.21 -7.96
N ASP A 39 -7.15 -16.93 -7.06
CA ASP A 39 -6.55 -16.35 -5.87
C ASP A 39 -5.49 -15.30 -6.23
N MET A 40 -4.50 -15.67 -7.08
CA MET A 40 -3.50 -14.72 -7.59
C MET A 40 -4.15 -13.49 -8.24
N LEU A 41 -5.11 -13.70 -9.15
CA LEU A 41 -5.82 -12.61 -9.84
C LEU A 41 -6.59 -11.70 -8.87
N SER A 42 -7.22 -12.28 -7.85
CA SER A 42 -7.96 -11.53 -6.86
C SER A 42 -7.04 -10.67 -5.99
N ILE A 43 -5.90 -11.20 -5.59
CA ILE A 43 -4.86 -10.45 -4.84
C ILE A 43 -4.25 -9.36 -5.71
N MET A 44 -3.93 -9.64 -6.97
CA MET A 44 -3.44 -8.63 -7.93
C MET A 44 -4.43 -7.47 -8.06
N LYS A 45 -5.71 -7.76 -8.23
CA LYS A 45 -6.78 -6.75 -8.35
C LYS A 45 -6.93 -5.94 -7.06
N ALA A 46 -6.93 -6.60 -5.91
CA ALA A 46 -7.06 -5.95 -4.62
C ALA A 46 -5.88 -5.00 -4.32
N LYS A 47 -4.65 -5.43 -4.60
CA LYS A 47 -3.45 -4.58 -4.48
C LYS A 47 -3.49 -3.39 -5.43
N LEU A 48 -3.95 -3.60 -6.67
CA LEU A 48 -4.12 -2.54 -7.66
C LEU A 48 -5.14 -1.48 -7.20
N ASP A 49 -6.30 -1.89 -6.70
CA ASP A 49 -7.36 -0.99 -6.26
C ASP A 49 -6.92 -0.22 -5.00
N ALA A 50 -6.35 -0.91 -4.01
CA ALA A 50 -5.81 -0.29 -2.81
C ALA A 50 -4.66 0.70 -3.12
N GLY A 51 -3.78 0.33 -4.04
CA GLY A 51 -2.69 1.20 -4.51
C GLY A 51 -3.20 2.43 -5.24
N ARG A 52 -4.26 2.30 -6.03
CA ARG A 52 -4.94 3.40 -6.73
C ARG A 52 -5.62 4.34 -5.74
N ALA A 53 -6.31 3.80 -4.72
CA ALA A 53 -6.92 4.60 -3.66
C ALA A 53 -5.87 5.43 -2.92
N LEU A 54 -4.73 4.83 -2.56
CA LEU A 54 -3.60 5.54 -1.94
C LEU A 54 -3.01 6.61 -2.87
N LEU A 55 -2.84 6.30 -4.16
CA LEU A 55 -2.32 7.26 -5.15
C LEU A 55 -3.23 8.49 -5.24
N TYR A 56 -4.53 8.30 -5.40
CA TYR A 56 -5.49 9.40 -5.55
C TYR A 56 -5.62 10.22 -4.27
N GLN A 57 -5.63 9.58 -3.12
CA GLN A 57 -5.63 10.31 -1.85
C GLN A 57 -4.36 11.15 -1.67
N THR A 58 -3.19 10.60 -2.02
CA THR A 58 -1.93 11.33 -1.98
C THR A 58 -1.94 12.51 -2.95
N SER A 59 -2.42 12.31 -4.19
CA SER A 59 -2.53 13.35 -5.20
C SER A 59 -3.45 14.47 -4.73
N ARG A 60 -4.61 14.13 -4.14
CA ARG A 60 -5.53 15.12 -3.57
C ARG A 60 -4.85 16.02 -2.52
N TYR A 61 -4.06 15.43 -1.62
CA TYR A 61 -3.34 16.22 -0.62
C TYR A 61 -2.31 17.16 -1.26
N VAL A 62 -1.58 16.66 -2.27
CA VAL A 62 -0.60 17.47 -3.01
C VAL A 62 -1.29 18.60 -3.77
N ASP A 63 -2.42 18.34 -4.42
CA ASP A 63 -3.14 19.34 -5.22
C ASP A 63 -3.68 20.46 -4.35
N ILE A 64 -4.29 20.14 -3.19
CA ILE A 64 -4.80 21.15 -2.25
C ILE A 64 -3.65 22.00 -1.71
N TYR A 65 -2.57 21.34 -1.26
CA TYR A 65 -1.38 22.04 -0.76
C TYR A 65 -0.81 23.00 -1.81
N LYS A 66 -0.63 22.54 -3.06
CA LYS A 66 -0.10 23.37 -4.15
C LYS A 66 -1.03 24.51 -4.55
N ALA A 67 -2.35 24.28 -4.60
CA ALA A 67 -3.30 25.32 -4.88
C ALA A 67 -3.22 26.46 -3.85
N LEU A 68 -3.05 26.13 -2.56
CA LEU A 68 -2.85 27.12 -1.51
C LEU A 68 -1.50 27.84 -1.63
N ASP A 69 -0.45 27.15 -2.08
CA ASP A 69 0.85 27.77 -2.39
C ASP A 69 0.75 28.77 -3.55
N ASP A 70 0.00 28.45 -4.60
CA ASP A 70 -0.20 29.33 -5.74
C ASP A 70 -0.99 30.58 -5.33
N ILE A 71 -2.07 30.42 -4.54
CA ILE A 71 -2.82 31.56 -3.96
C ILE A 71 -1.90 32.44 -3.09
N ALA A 72 -0.99 31.83 -2.32
CA ALA A 72 -0.05 32.56 -1.46
C ALA A 72 0.96 33.44 -2.25
N ARG A 73 1.21 33.13 -3.54
CA ARG A 73 2.02 33.96 -4.43
C ARG A 73 1.28 35.20 -4.95
N GLU A 74 -0.04 35.11 -5.07
CA GLU A 74 -0.88 36.19 -5.59
C GLU A 74 -1.39 37.13 -4.49
N ARG A 75 -1.69 36.59 -3.32
CA ARG A 75 -2.20 37.36 -2.17
C ARG A 75 -1.82 36.69 -0.84
N LYS A 76 -1.93 37.46 0.23
CA LYS A 76 -1.78 36.92 1.60
C LYS A 76 -2.92 35.94 1.93
N LEU A 77 -2.56 34.76 2.41
CA LEU A 77 -3.52 33.76 2.89
C LEU A 77 -4.24 34.24 4.15
N THR A 78 -5.51 33.88 4.31
CA THR A 78 -6.23 34.04 5.56
C THR A 78 -5.63 33.13 6.65
N PRO A 79 -5.95 33.32 7.94
CA PRO A 79 -5.52 32.43 9.02
C PRO A 79 -5.95 30.96 8.75
N GLU A 80 -7.19 30.76 8.31
CA GLU A 80 -7.78 29.46 7.99
C GLU A 80 -7.05 28.79 6.83
N GLU A 81 -6.84 29.51 5.73
CA GLU A 81 -6.09 29.02 4.56
C GLU A 81 -4.63 28.63 4.94
N ARG A 82 -3.99 29.41 5.80
CA ARG A 82 -2.64 29.06 6.29
C ARG A 82 -2.62 27.81 7.15
N GLN A 83 -3.65 27.61 7.97
CA GLN A 83 -3.77 26.41 8.77
C GLN A 83 -4.02 25.19 7.87
N GLU A 84 -4.90 25.33 6.89
CA GLU A 84 -5.21 24.30 5.91
C GLU A 84 -3.96 23.93 5.08
N GLN A 85 -3.22 24.91 4.58
CA GLN A 85 -1.95 24.71 3.86
C GLN A 85 -0.97 23.86 4.68
N LYS A 86 -0.77 24.16 5.97
CA LYS A 86 0.11 23.40 6.85
C LYS A 86 -0.35 21.95 7.02
N VAL A 87 -1.65 21.74 7.19
CA VAL A 87 -2.24 20.40 7.34
C VAL A 87 -2.01 19.57 6.07
N TYR A 88 -2.37 20.12 4.91
CA TYR A 88 -2.22 19.40 3.64
C TYR A 88 -0.77 19.23 3.21
N ALA A 89 0.12 20.18 3.50
CA ALA A 89 1.55 20.01 3.30
C ALA A 89 2.10 18.82 4.11
N LYS A 90 1.71 18.71 5.38
CA LYS A 90 2.11 17.58 6.23
C LYS A 90 1.54 16.24 5.76
N LEU A 91 0.27 16.23 5.33
CA LEU A 91 -0.37 15.02 4.77
C LEU A 91 0.30 14.60 3.46
N ALA A 92 0.54 15.54 2.54
CA ALA A 92 1.24 15.28 1.28
C ALA A 92 2.63 14.70 1.52
N ASP A 93 3.38 15.27 2.48
CA ASP A 93 4.74 14.86 2.82
C ASP A 93 4.77 13.45 3.45
N SER A 94 3.80 13.12 4.29
CA SER A 94 3.69 11.80 4.92
C SER A 94 3.19 10.71 3.96
N PHE A 95 2.28 11.03 3.03
CA PHE A 95 1.69 10.05 2.12
C PHE A 95 2.55 9.77 0.88
N THR A 96 3.36 10.73 0.44
CA THR A 96 4.21 10.56 -0.75
C THR A 96 5.15 9.34 -0.65
N PRO A 97 5.91 9.12 0.44
CA PRO A 97 6.76 7.93 0.56
C PRO A 97 5.95 6.64 0.66
N LEU A 98 4.78 6.63 1.32
CA LEU A 98 3.89 5.46 1.32
C LEU A 98 3.42 5.13 -0.10
N SER A 99 2.93 6.13 -0.81
CA SER A 99 2.38 5.96 -2.16
C SER A 99 3.45 5.47 -3.15
N LYS A 100 4.65 6.06 -3.11
CA LYS A 100 5.76 5.63 -3.99
C LYS A 100 6.23 4.23 -3.66
N GLY A 101 6.52 3.94 -2.40
CA GLY A 101 7.10 2.66 -2.00
C GLY A 101 6.12 1.51 -2.19
N MET A 102 4.89 1.61 -1.65
CA MET A 102 3.90 0.52 -1.73
C MET A 102 3.47 0.23 -3.17
N ASN A 103 3.17 1.27 -3.96
CA ASN A 103 2.76 1.04 -5.35
C ASN A 103 3.88 0.42 -6.19
N SER A 104 5.15 0.79 -5.97
CA SER A 104 6.27 0.16 -6.68
C SER A 104 6.48 -1.30 -6.27
N GLU A 105 6.33 -1.65 -5.01
CA GLU A 105 6.40 -3.04 -4.56
C GLU A 105 5.22 -3.87 -5.12
N TYR A 106 4.01 -3.33 -5.09
CA TYR A 106 2.84 -4.01 -5.66
C TYR A 106 2.94 -4.18 -7.18
N ALA A 107 3.52 -3.21 -7.90
CA ALA A 107 3.78 -3.35 -9.33
C ALA A 107 4.73 -4.52 -9.62
N ASN A 108 5.80 -4.67 -8.83
CA ASN A 108 6.72 -5.79 -8.95
C ASN A 108 6.04 -7.13 -8.65
N GLN A 109 5.24 -7.21 -7.58
CA GLN A 109 4.52 -8.43 -7.21
C GLN A 109 3.47 -8.81 -8.27
N ASN A 110 2.66 -7.86 -8.73
CA ASN A 110 1.65 -8.09 -9.76
C ASN A 110 2.28 -8.51 -11.09
N ALA A 111 3.41 -7.91 -11.46
CA ALA A 111 4.14 -8.30 -12.67
C ALA A 111 4.75 -9.71 -12.56
N TYR A 112 5.24 -10.09 -11.39
CA TYR A 112 5.69 -11.45 -11.09
C TYR A 112 4.53 -12.46 -11.21
N ASP A 113 3.38 -12.18 -10.58
CA ASP A 113 2.21 -13.05 -10.62
C ASP A 113 1.62 -13.16 -12.03
N CYS A 114 1.71 -12.11 -12.83
CA CYS A 114 1.32 -12.13 -14.25
C CYS A 114 2.13 -13.17 -15.03
N ILE A 115 3.47 -13.20 -14.86
CA ILE A 115 4.31 -14.23 -15.46
C ILE A 115 3.93 -15.63 -14.95
N GLN A 116 3.71 -15.75 -13.65
CA GLN A 116 3.34 -17.02 -13.02
C GLN A 116 2.03 -17.58 -13.58
N ILE A 117 1.01 -16.74 -13.82
CA ILE A 117 -0.27 -17.11 -14.44
C ILE A 117 -0.06 -17.60 -15.88
N HIS A 118 0.87 -16.99 -16.64
CA HIS A 118 1.19 -17.42 -17.99
C HIS A 118 2.00 -18.73 -18.01
N GLY A 119 2.63 -19.11 -16.90
CA GLY A 119 3.53 -20.26 -16.86
C GLY A 119 4.72 -20.10 -17.80
N GLY A 120 5.12 -21.16 -18.50
CA GLY A 120 6.26 -21.11 -19.43
C GLY A 120 6.11 -20.07 -20.56
N SER A 121 4.88 -19.78 -20.99
CA SER A 121 4.59 -18.72 -21.98
C SER A 121 4.99 -17.33 -21.46
N GLY A 122 4.86 -17.09 -20.16
CA GLY A 122 5.19 -15.80 -19.54
C GLY A 122 6.69 -15.45 -19.57
N PHE A 123 7.55 -16.45 -19.75
CA PHE A 123 8.98 -16.26 -19.91
C PHE A 123 9.37 -15.82 -21.33
N MET A 124 8.51 -16.07 -22.32
CA MET A 124 8.80 -15.84 -23.72
C MET A 124 8.56 -14.39 -24.12
N MET A 125 9.35 -13.90 -25.09
CA MET A 125 9.32 -12.49 -25.53
C MET A 125 8.05 -12.12 -26.31
N GLU A 126 7.31 -13.11 -26.81
CA GLU A 126 6.03 -12.93 -27.52
C GLU A 126 4.91 -12.40 -26.61
N TYR A 127 5.05 -12.56 -25.29
CA TYR A 127 4.07 -12.09 -24.32
C TYR A 127 4.56 -10.82 -23.62
N ALA A 128 3.66 -9.85 -23.42
CA ALA A 128 3.99 -8.56 -22.80
C ALA A 128 4.43 -8.68 -21.33
N CYS A 129 4.01 -9.71 -20.63
CA CYS A 129 4.21 -9.87 -19.18
C CYS A 129 5.70 -9.88 -18.77
N GLN A 130 6.61 -10.45 -19.58
CA GLN A 130 8.05 -10.43 -19.28
C GLN A 130 8.63 -9.00 -19.33
N ARG A 131 8.16 -8.17 -20.27
CA ARG A 131 8.57 -6.76 -20.39
C ARG A 131 8.01 -5.95 -19.21
N ILE A 132 6.73 -6.14 -18.89
CA ILE A 132 6.10 -5.49 -17.72
C ILE A 132 6.88 -5.79 -16.43
N TYR A 133 7.27 -7.05 -16.24
CA TYR A 133 8.06 -7.47 -15.07
C TYR A 133 9.43 -6.78 -15.02
N ARG A 134 10.15 -6.77 -16.12
CA ARG A 134 11.46 -6.09 -16.20
C ARG A 134 11.33 -4.59 -15.95
N ASP A 135 10.33 -3.94 -16.54
CA ASP A 135 10.10 -2.51 -16.40
C ASP A 135 9.58 -2.14 -15.01
N ALA A 136 8.81 -3.01 -14.35
CA ALA A 136 8.37 -2.79 -12.99
C ALA A 136 9.54 -2.75 -11.99
N ARG A 137 10.62 -3.50 -12.24
CA ARG A 137 11.73 -3.61 -11.28
C ARG A 137 12.40 -2.28 -10.95
N ILE A 138 12.54 -1.38 -11.93
CA ILE A 138 13.19 -0.08 -11.71
C ILE A 138 12.37 0.84 -10.79
N THR A 139 11.04 0.67 -10.73
CA THR A 139 10.15 1.56 -9.97
C THR A 139 10.42 1.56 -8.47
N SER A 140 10.92 0.45 -7.92
CA SER A 140 11.31 0.35 -6.51
C SER A 140 12.75 0.81 -6.22
N ILE A 141 13.49 1.26 -7.25
CA ILE A 141 14.90 1.65 -7.17
C ILE A 141 15.07 3.15 -7.37
N TYR A 142 14.65 3.69 -8.52
CA TYR A 142 14.90 5.10 -8.86
C TYR A 142 14.01 6.07 -8.06
N GLU A 143 14.40 7.37 -8.08
CA GLU A 143 13.78 8.43 -7.25
C GLU A 143 13.70 8.06 -5.76
N GLY A 144 14.72 7.39 -5.29
CA GLY A 144 14.81 6.84 -3.93
C GLY A 144 14.25 5.41 -3.85
N THR A 145 15.10 4.49 -3.42
CA THR A 145 14.71 3.09 -3.23
C THR A 145 13.56 2.97 -2.23
N THR A 146 12.88 1.83 -2.20
CA THR A 146 11.86 1.56 -1.18
C THR A 146 12.42 1.72 0.24
N GLN A 147 13.72 1.41 0.46
CA GLN A 147 14.37 1.66 1.74
C GLN A 147 14.43 3.16 2.06
N LEU A 148 14.75 4.03 1.09
CA LEU A 148 14.74 5.49 1.30
C LEU A 148 13.33 6.03 1.55
N GLN A 149 12.29 5.44 0.94
CA GLN A 149 10.89 5.77 1.27
C GLN A 149 10.56 5.39 2.72
N THR A 150 11.05 4.25 3.19
CA THR A 150 10.91 3.83 4.59
C THR A 150 11.57 4.83 5.54
N VAL A 151 12.81 5.25 5.25
CA VAL A 151 13.54 6.27 6.03
C VAL A 151 12.79 7.60 6.05
N ALA A 152 12.21 8.03 4.93
CA ALA A 152 11.41 9.25 4.88
C ALA A 152 10.10 9.13 5.69
N ALA A 153 9.50 7.94 5.73
CA ALA A 153 8.21 7.71 6.38
C ALA A 153 8.32 7.45 7.90
N ILE A 154 9.44 6.89 8.38
CA ILE A 154 9.54 6.40 9.78
C ILE A 154 9.31 7.50 10.82
N ARG A 155 9.64 8.75 10.51
CA ARG A 155 9.35 9.90 11.38
C ARG A 155 7.85 10.09 11.61
N TYR A 156 7.00 9.75 10.63
CA TYR A 156 5.53 9.85 10.74
C TYR A 156 4.91 8.67 11.48
N VAL A 157 5.62 7.54 11.55
CA VAL A 157 5.32 6.44 12.47
C VAL A 157 5.60 6.91 13.90
N THR A 158 6.83 7.28 14.19
CA THR A 158 7.31 7.56 15.55
C THR A 158 6.71 8.80 16.18
N ASN A 159 6.34 9.83 15.39
CA ASN A 159 5.67 11.03 15.88
C ASN A 159 4.13 10.90 15.97
N GLY A 160 3.57 9.74 15.65
CA GLY A 160 2.14 9.45 15.76
C GLY A 160 1.27 10.00 14.63
N SER A 161 1.86 10.55 13.55
CA SER A 161 1.07 11.14 12.46
C SER A 161 0.20 10.11 11.72
N TYR A 162 0.72 8.91 11.45
CA TYR A 162 -0.06 7.87 10.78
C TYR A 162 -1.16 7.31 11.66
N ILE A 163 -0.90 7.07 12.96
CA ILE A 163 -1.96 6.58 13.86
C ILE A 163 -3.06 7.64 14.03
N ALA A 164 -2.72 8.92 14.12
CA ALA A 164 -3.71 9.99 14.15
C ALA A 164 -4.56 10.03 12.87
N THR A 165 -3.93 9.83 11.71
CA THR A 165 -4.66 9.73 10.42
C THR A 165 -5.60 8.54 10.40
N LEU A 166 -5.17 7.36 10.89
CA LEU A 166 -6.01 6.16 10.99
C LEU A 166 -7.21 6.41 11.89
N ARG A 167 -7.03 7.04 13.06
CA ARG A 167 -8.14 7.39 13.96
C ARG A 167 -9.14 8.35 13.31
N ASN A 168 -8.66 9.30 12.50
CA ASN A 168 -9.54 10.16 11.72
C ASN A 168 -10.33 9.37 10.66
N TYR A 169 -9.73 8.40 9.99
CA TYR A 169 -10.43 7.54 9.03
C TYR A 169 -11.46 6.63 9.70
N GLU A 170 -11.16 6.10 10.90
CA GLU A 170 -12.09 5.30 11.70
C GLU A 170 -13.37 6.06 12.09
N ALA A 171 -13.30 7.39 12.16
CA ALA A 171 -14.44 8.25 12.43
C ALA A 171 -15.34 8.48 11.20
N ILE A 172 -14.88 8.12 10.00
CA ILE A 172 -15.68 8.25 8.77
C ILE A 172 -16.62 7.04 8.67
N PRO A 173 -17.95 7.26 8.59
CA PRO A 173 -18.90 6.16 8.47
C PRO A 173 -18.66 5.31 7.22
N CYS A 174 -18.85 4.01 7.32
CA CYS A 174 -18.92 3.09 6.19
C CYS A 174 -20.32 2.45 6.10
N SER A 175 -20.60 1.77 4.98
CA SER A 175 -21.84 1.01 4.82
C SER A 175 -21.89 -0.18 5.79
N GLU A 176 -23.11 -0.65 6.13
CA GLU A 176 -23.30 -1.77 7.04
C GLU A 176 -22.53 -3.03 6.59
N ASP A 177 -22.52 -3.30 5.28
CA ASP A 177 -21.79 -4.44 4.70
C ASP A 177 -20.26 -4.33 4.88
N MET A 178 -19.72 -3.12 5.00
CA MET A 178 -18.29 -2.88 5.20
C MET A 178 -17.90 -2.80 6.69
N GLN A 179 -18.86 -2.69 7.60
CA GLN A 179 -18.58 -2.55 9.03
C GLN A 179 -17.73 -3.70 9.61
N PRO A 180 -17.97 -4.98 9.28
CA PRO A 180 -17.11 -6.07 9.78
C PRO A 180 -15.65 -5.95 9.32
N LEU A 181 -15.40 -5.44 8.10
CA LEU A 181 -14.04 -5.18 7.62
C LEU A 181 -13.42 -4.00 8.35
N MET A 182 -14.19 -2.93 8.58
CA MET A 182 -13.73 -1.76 9.33
C MET A 182 -13.29 -2.13 10.74
N ASP A 183 -14.03 -3.00 11.42
CA ASP A 183 -13.69 -3.45 12.77
C ASP A 183 -12.36 -4.22 12.79
N ARG A 184 -12.11 -5.07 11.79
CA ARG A 184 -10.83 -5.76 11.62
C ARG A 184 -9.68 -4.77 11.36
N VAL A 185 -9.91 -3.74 10.53
CA VAL A 185 -8.89 -2.73 10.24
C VAL A 185 -8.57 -1.88 11.47
N LYS A 186 -9.54 -1.60 12.34
CA LYS A 186 -9.28 -0.98 13.64
C LYS A 186 -8.36 -1.83 14.52
N GLU A 187 -8.56 -3.15 14.56
CA GLU A 187 -7.67 -4.06 15.27
C GLU A 187 -6.25 -4.09 14.66
N MET A 188 -6.15 -4.05 13.34
CA MET A 188 -4.87 -3.91 12.66
C MET A 188 -4.15 -2.61 13.05
N ALA A 189 -4.87 -1.48 13.12
CA ALA A 189 -4.33 -0.20 13.56
C ALA A 189 -3.89 -0.23 15.03
N ASN A 190 -4.62 -0.93 15.93
CA ASN A 190 -4.22 -1.13 17.31
C ASN A 190 -2.90 -1.92 17.42
N LYS A 191 -2.72 -2.96 16.61
CA LYS A 191 -1.48 -3.74 16.56
C LYS A 191 -0.30 -2.91 16.04
N PHE A 192 -0.53 -2.08 15.01
CA PHE A 192 0.47 -1.13 14.52
C PHE A 192 0.90 -0.13 15.62
N ASP A 193 -0.07 0.45 16.33
CA ASP A 193 0.21 1.38 17.42
C ASP A 193 0.98 0.70 18.56
N ALA A 194 0.57 -0.50 18.97
CA ALA A 194 1.26 -1.28 20.00
C ALA A 194 2.73 -1.59 19.60
N CYS A 195 2.99 -1.96 18.33
CA CYS A 195 4.34 -2.17 17.82
C CYS A 195 5.17 -0.89 17.83
N THR A 196 4.58 0.22 17.39
CA THR A 196 5.24 1.53 17.37
C THR A 196 5.66 1.94 18.77
N ASN A 197 4.76 1.81 19.75
CA ASN A 197 5.04 2.17 21.13
C ASN A 197 6.11 1.27 21.76
N ALA A 198 6.05 -0.04 21.55
CA ALA A 198 7.07 -0.98 22.04
C ALA A 198 8.48 -0.66 21.51
N VAL A 199 8.60 -0.32 20.21
CA VAL A 199 9.88 0.05 19.60
C VAL A 199 10.39 1.40 20.14
N LYS A 200 9.52 2.37 20.38
CA LYS A 200 9.88 3.65 20.99
C LYS A 200 10.35 3.50 22.43
N GLU A 201 9.67 2.68 23.23
CA GLU A 201 10.00 2.40 24.62
C GLU A 201 11.38 1.71 24.77
N ALA A 202 11.80 0.94 23.78
CA ALA A 202 13.12 0.30 23.75
C ALA A 202 14.27 1.31 23.67
N GLN A 203 14.02 2.56 23.25
CA GLN A 203 15.01 3.65 23.11
C GLN A 203 16.30 3.24 22.38
N ASN A 204 16.18 2.34 21.41
CA ASN A 204 17.28 1.80 20.64
C ASN A 204 17.12 2.17 19.15
N GLN A 205 17.98 3.06 18.64
CA GLN A 205 17.91 3.55 17.28
C GLN A 205 18.17 2.44 16.25
N GLU A 206 19.12 1.55 16.50
CA GLU A 206 19.43 0.45 15.60
C GLU A 206 18.24 -0.52 15.48
N LEU A 207 17.57 -0.82 16.59
CA LEU A 207 16.34 -1.61 16.58
C LEU A 207 15.24 -0.92 15.76
N LEU A 208 15.04 0.39 15.96
CA LEU A 208 14.06 1.15 15.17
C LEU A 208 14.38 1.07 13.68
N ASP A 209 15.63 1.30 13.30
CA ASP A 209 16.05 1.25 11.89
C ASP A 209 15.88 -0.15 11.29
N PHE A 210 16.17 -1.19 12.06
CA PHE A 210 16.02 -2.57 11.65
C PHE A 210 14.55 -2.97 11.41
N VAL A 211 13.62 -2.52 12.26
CA VAL A 211 12.19 -2.84 12.10
C VAL A 211 11.42 -1.79 11.29
N ALA A 212 12.06 -0.69 10.86
CA ALA A 212 11.42 0.44 10.22
C ALA A 212 10.58 0.03 9.00
N ARG A 213 11.09 -0.89 8.15
CA ARG A 213 10.36 -1.40 6.99
C ARG A 213 9.06 -2.10 7.40
N ARG A 214 9.07 -2.86 8.49
CA ARG A 214 7.88 -3.54 9.00
C ARG A 214 6.83 -2.56 9.50
N LEU A 215 7.24 -1.57 10.30
CA LEU A 215 6.34 -0.50 10.77
C LEU A 215 5.77 0.33 9.61
N TYR A 216 6.59 0.63 8.62
CA TYR A 216 6.18 1.29 7.38
C TYR A 216 5.08 0.51 6.64
N GLU A 217 5.27 -0.79 6.45
CA GLU A 217 4.28 -1.65 5.78
C GLU A 217 2.99 -1.77 6.59
N MET A 218 3.08 -1.92 7.94
CA MET A 218 1.91 -1.93 8.81
C MET A 218 1.07 -0.65 8.69
N ALA A 219 1.71 0.52 8.74
CA ALA A 219 1.03 1.80 8.55
C ALA A 219 0.34 1.88 7.18
N ALA A 220 1.06 1.50 6.13
CA ALA A 220 0.58 1.57 4.76
C ALA A 220 -0.63 0.67 4.51
N VAL A 221 -0.57 -0.61 4.92
CA VAL A 221 -1.69 -1.54 4.68
C VAL A 221 -2.94 -1.16 5.48
N CYS A 222 -2.79 -0.59 6.69
CA CYS A 222 -3.92 -0.04 7.44
C CYS A 222 -4.57 1.14 6.70
N ILE A 223 -3.77 2.11 6.24
CA ILE A 223 -4.25 3.28 5.49
C ILE A 223 -4.96 2.84 4.20
N MET A 224 -4.33 1.96 3.42
CA MET A 224 -4.88 1.46 2.17
C MET A 224 -6.19 0.68 2.38
N SER A 225 -6.29 -0.10 3.45
CA SER A 225 -7.52 -0.80 3.83
C SER A 225 -8.67 0.18 4.13
N HIS A 226 -8.41 1.22 4.90
CA HIS A 226 -9.41 2.27 5.16
C HIS A 226 -9.88 2.96 3.89
N LEU A 227 -8.95 3.37 3.02
CA LEU A 227 -9.28 4.05 1.76
C LEU A 227 -10.13 3.15 0.86
N LEU A 228 -9.77 1.88 0.74
CA LEU A 228 -10.51 0.93 -0.10
C LEU A 228 -11.90 0.61 0.47
N ILE A 229 -12.07 0.55 1.79
CA ILE A 229 -13.39 0.44 2.44
C ILE A 229 -14.26 1.67 2.13
N GLN A 230 -13.68 2.88 2.13
CA GLN A 230 -14.38 4.09 1.75
C GLN A 230 -14.83 4.07 0.27
N ASP A 231 -13.97 3.57 -0.62
CA ASP A 231 -14.33 3.38 -2.02
C ASP A 231 -15.42 2.32 -2.18
N ALA A 232 -15.34 1.20 -1.46
CA ALA A 232 -16.37 0.15 -1.45
C ALA A 232 -17.71 0.61 -0.87
N THR A 233 -17.69 1.53 0.09
CA THR A 233 -18.90 2.16 0.64
C THR A 233 -19.62 3.02 -0.41
N LYS A 234 -18.87 3.72 -1.28
CA LYS A 234 -19.41 4.62 -2.30
C LYS A 234 -19.79 3.92 -3.60
N ALA A 235 -19.04 2.87 -3.96
CA ALA A 235 -19.22 2.11 -5.19
C ALA A 235 -19.00 0.61 -4.94
N PRO A 236 -19.92 -0.05 -4.22
CA PRO A 236 -19.75 -1.44 -3.80
C PRO A 236 -19.62 -2.41 -4.97
N GLU A 237 -20.30 -2.15 -6.08
CA GLU A 237 -20.23 -2.97 -7.31
C GLU A 237 -18.82 -3.01 -7.91
N LEU A 238 -18.00 -2.00 -7.66
CA LEU A 238 -16.63 -1.92 -8.17
C LEU A 238 -15.59 -2.43 -7.17
N PHE A 239 -15.77 -2.13 -5.88
CA PHE A 239 -14.70 -2.26 -4.90
C PHE A 239 -14.97 -3.22 -3.74
N ALA A 240 -16.22 -3.67 -3.50
CA ALA A 240 -16.52 -4.50 -2.34
C ALA A 240 -15.68 -5.80 -2.34
N LYS A 241 -15.57 -6.50 -3.47
CA LYS A 241 -14.74 -7.72 -3.57
C LYS A 241 -13.27 -7.44 -3.30
N SER A 242 -12.74 -6.36 -3.87
CA SER A 242 -11.35 -5.95 -3.64
C SER A 242 -11.10 -5.58 -2.19
N ALA A 243 -12.05 -4.92 -1.51
CA ALA A 243 -11.94 -4.59 -0.09
C ALA A 243 -11.86 -5.85 0.78
N HIS A 244 -12.73 -6.84 0.55
CA HIS A 244 -12.68 -8.12 1.27
C HIS A 244 -11.34 -8.85 1.08
N VAL A 245 -10.88 -8.98 -0.18
CA VAL A 245 -9.61 -9.65 -0.48
C VAL A 245 -8.43 -8.89 0.10
N TYR A 246 -8.44 -7.55 -0.02
CA TYR A 246 -7.34 -6.74 0.48
C TYR A 246 -7.24 -6.75 1.99
N VAL A 247 -8.35 -6.67 2.73
CA VAL A 247 -8.33 -6.75 4.20
C VAL A 247 -7.84 -8.12 4.68
N ASN A 248 -8.22 -9.21 4.02
CA ASN A 248 -7.67 -10.55 4.33
C ASN A 248 -6.15 -10.60 4.14
N TYR A 249 -5.65 -10.05 3.02
CA TYR A 249 -4.22 -9.96 2.76
C TYR A 249 -3.51 -9.06 3.78
N ALA A 250 -4.04 -7.86 4.02
CA ALA A 250 -3.45 -6.88 4.93
C ALA A 250 -3.38 -7.36 6.37
N GLU A 251 -4.41 -8.06 6.87
CA GLU A 251 -4.41 -8.64 8.20
C GLU A 251 -3.30 -9.69 8.37
N ALA A 252 -3.09 -10.55 7.37
CA ALA A 252 -2.00 -11.52 7.39
C ALA A 252 -0.61 -10.82 7.44
N GLU A 253 -0.43 -9.74 6.69
CA GLU A 253 0.80 -8.94 6.74
C GLU A 253 0.98 -8.27 8.12
N ILE A 254 -0.08 -7.73 8.70
CA ILE A 254 -0.05 -7.16 10.06
C ILE A 254 0.36 -8.23 11.07
N GLU A 255 -0.25 -9.42 11.04
CA GLU A 255 0.08 -10.50 11.97
C GLU A 255 1.56 -10.93 11.85
N LYS A 256 2.05 -11.06 10.63
CA LYS A 256 3.46 -11.38 10.36
C LYS A 256 4.39 -10.37 11.02
N HIS A 257 4.16 -9.08 10.82
CA HIS A 257 5.01 -8.01 11.36
C HIS A 257 4.82 -7.83 12.86
N PHE A 258 3.59 -7.90 13.36
CA PHE A 258 3.27 -7.84 14.78
C PHE A 258 3.97 -8.96 15.56
N ASN A 259 3.87 -10.20 15.10
CA ASN A 259 4.52 -11.34 15.74
C ASN A 259 6.04 -11.23 15.71
N PHE A 260 6.62 -10.71 14.62
CA PHE A 260 8.06 -10.49 14.54
C PHE A 260 8.52 -9.43 15.57
N ILE A 261 7.92 -8.22 15.52
CA ILE A 261 8.33 -7.09 16.37
C ILE A 261 8.15 -7.42 17.85
N ARG A 262 7.07 -8.12 18.22
CA ARG A 262 6.81 -8.49 19.62
C ARG A 262 7.79 -9.50 20.20
N LYS A 263 8.39 -10.33 19.36
CA LYS A 263 9.34 -11.38 19.79
C LYS A 263 10.79 -10.92 19.69
N PHE A 264 11.09 -10.00 18.79
CA PHE A 264 12.44 -9.54 18.48
C PHE A 264 12.96 -8.57 19.55
N LYS A 265 14.17 -8.80 20.04
CA LYS A 265 14.86 -7.98 21.03
C LYS A 265 16.09 -7.33 20.42
N ALA A 266 16.59 -6.27 21.04
CA ALA A 266 17.79 -5.56 20.58
C ALA A 266 19.03 -6.50 20.51
N ASP A 267 19.13 -7.46 21.42
CA ASP A 267 20.25 -8.42 21.44
C ASP A 267 20.23 -9.36 20.22
N ASP A 268 19.04 -9.64 19.66
CA ASP A 268 18.89 -10.50 18.48
C ASP A 268 19.50 -9.86 17.20
N LEU A 269 19.80 -8.54 17.23
CA LEU A 269 20.48 -7.85 16.13
C LEU A 269 21.85 -8.45 15.82
N ALA A 270 22.51 -9.06 16.81
CA ALA A 270 23.80 -9.69 16.64
C ALA A 270 23.76 -10.82 15.60
N ASP A 271 22.65 -11.57 15.51
CA ASP A 271 22.49 -12.69 14.56
C ASP A 271 22.36 -12.22 13.10
N TYR A 272 22.10 -10.93 12.87
CA TYR A 272 21.91 -10.32 11.55
C TYR A 272 23.15 -9.56 11.04
N ARG A 273 24.14 -9.35 11.90
CA ARG A 273 25.40 -8.72 11.49
C ARG A 273 26.32 -9.78 10.89
N LEU A 274 26.78 -9.53 9.64
CA LEU A 274 27.71 -10.39 8.91
C LEU A 274 29.16 -10.08 9.29
#